data_d91d9263f9317782544930721e8f67b6
#
_entry.id   d91d9263f9317782544930721e8f67b6
#
_cell.length_a   1.000
_cell.length_b   1.000
_cell.length_c   1.000
_cell.angle_alpha   90.00
_cell.angle_beta   90.00
_cell.angle_gamma   90.00
#
_symmetry.space_group_name_H-M   'P 1'
#
loop_
_entity.id
_entity.type
_entity.pdbx_description
1 polymer ?
#
loop_
_entity_poly.entity_id
_entity_poly.type
_entity_poly.pdbx_seq_one_letter_code
_entity_poly.pdbx_strand_id
1 'polypeptide(L)'
;MTSDTNKTTYSGKTPWSIWGTVGWGLVVGIVFIVLQGAVLAGFVAREVAKNPDTDIYMAAKELGKNGFLMALATLVTTPLCIGLVVLLVRLRKGPTIARYLGLKTIALRTMLFWLGIITLFALLAELLAHLAGWPFMPDFMVAAYATVYFPPLFWIALIVAAPLFEEVFFRGFLFEGFQHSRVGPGGAVFLTSLAWTILHVQYGGYELGTIFALGVIFGIARWKTQSIFPPLAMHSLFNLLAMAQLVFYLGRA
;
A
#
# COMPACT_ATOMS: atom_id res chain seq x y z
N MET A 1 34.63 20.75 -5.11
CA MET A 1 34.47 19.32 -5.54
C MET A 1 33.00 19.08 -5.78
N THR A 2 32.68 18.87 -6.98
CA THR A 2 31.36 19.00 -7.62
C THR A 2 30.43 17.88 -7.20
N SER A 3 29.35 18.23 -6.50
CA SER A 3 28.19 17.37 -6.30
C SER A 3 27.40 17.31 -7.61
N ASP A 4 27.75 16.37 -8.46
CA ASP A 4 26.95 16.03 -9.64
C ASP A 4 25.71 15.27 -9.18
N THR A 5 24.70 16.01 -8.73
CA THR A 5 23.37 15.50 -8.47
C THR A 5 22.79 15.13 -9.84
N ASN A 6 22.73 13.85 -10.13
CA ASN A 6 22.15 13.23 -11.30
C ASN A 6 20.66 13.64 -11.44
N LYS A 7 20.43 14.91 -11.83
CA LYS A 7 19.11 15.41 -12.20
C LYS A 7 18.73 14.72 -13.50
N THR A 8 17.92 13.69 -13.43
CA THR A 8 17.25 13.11 -14.60
C THR A 8 16.48 14.23 -15.29
N THR A 9 17.08 14.85 -16.31
CA THR A 9 16.47 15.92 -17.09
C THR A 9 15.31 15.35 -17.90
N TYR A 10 14.11 15.78 -17.59
CA TYR A 10 12.96 15.55 -18.45
C TYR A 10 13.13 16.34 -19.75
N SER A 11 13.16 15.68 -20.90
CA SER A 11 12.98 16.34 -22.18
C SER A 11 11.48 16.62 -22.38
N GLY A 12 10.96 17.72 -21.83
CA GLY A 12 9.54 18.04 -21.89
C GLY A 12 8.98 18.53 -20.54
N LYS A 13 7.66 18.43 -20.35
CA LYS A 13 7.02 18.85 -19.10
C LYS A 13 7.45 17.97 -17.93
N THR A 14 7.80 18.62 -16.82
CA THR A 14 8.11 17.97 -15.53
C THR A 14 6.89 17.22 -14.97
N PRO A 15 7.02 16.35 -13.97
CA PRO A 15 5.90 15.79 -13.19
C PRO A 15 4.94 16.88 -12.67
N TRP A 16 3.80 16.49 -12.11
CA TRP A 16 2.92 17.42 -11.43
C TRP A 16 3.69 18.23 -10.38
N SER A 17 3.37 19.52 -10.24
CA SER A 17 3.89 20.32 -9.13
C SER A 17 3.50 19.70 -7.78
N ILE A 18 4.13 20.14 -6.69
CA ILE A 18 3.79 19.62 -5.35
C ILE A 18 2.28 19.75 -5.06
N TRP A 19 1.67 20.90 -5.37
CA TRP A 19 0.25 21.12 -5.16
C TRP A 19 -0.63 20.28 -6.12
N GLY A 20 -0.20 20.13 -7.37
CA GLY A 20 -0.86 19.22 -8.31
C GLY A 20 -0.77 17.76 -7.86
N THR A 21 0.37 17.35 -7.32
CA THR A 21 0.57 15.98 -6.78
C THR A 21 -0.30 15.75 -5.55
N VAL A 22 -0.35 16.70 -4.61
CA VAL A 22 -1.24 16.63 -3.44
C VAL A 22 -2.70 16.62 -3.85
N GLY A 23 -3.13 17.56 -4.71
CA GLY A 23 -4.53 17.67 -5.14
C GLY A 23 -5.01 16.41 -5.85
N TRP A 24 -4.26 15.91 -6.82
CA TRP A 24 -4.63 14.67 -7.51
C TRP A 24 -4.47 13.43 -6.62
N GLY A 25 -3.50 13.44 -5.70
CA GLY A 25 -3.36 12.39 -4.69
C GLY A 25 -4.60 12.30 -3.79
N LEU A 26 -5.13 13.44 -3.35
CA LEU A 26 -6.38 13.49 -2.59
C LEU A 26 -7.57 12.97 -3.41
N VAL A 27 -7.66 13.33 -4.71
CA VAL A 27 -8.71 12.79 -5.59
C VAL A 27 -8.64 11.27 -5.67
N VAL A 28 -7.45 10.69 -5.90
CA VAL A 28 -7.28 9.22 -5.92
C VAL A 28 -7.65 8.60 -4.57
N GLY A 29 -7.22 9.20 -3.45
CA GLY A 29 -7.55 8.73 -2.10
C GLY A 29 -9.06 8.76 -1.83
N ILE A 30 -9.74 9.84 -2.20
CA ILE A 30 -11.20 9.97 -2.05
C ILE A 30 -11.91 8.92 -2.92
N VAL A 31 -11.52 8.76 -4.17
CA VAL A 31 -12.10 7.74 -5.06
C VAL A 31 -11.90 6.34 -4.49
N PHE A 32 -10.71 6.05 -3.95
CA PHE A 32 -10.44 4.78 -3.28
C PHE A 32 -11.40 4.54 -2.10
N ILE A 33 -11.53 5.51 -1.19
CA ILE A 33 -12.43 5.40 -0.02
C ILE A 33 -13.90 5.26 -0.46
N VAL A 34 -14.33 6.03 -1.46
CA VAL A 34 -15.72 5.96 -1.98
C VAL A 34 -16.00 4.59 -2.60
N LEU A 35 -15.06 4.04 -3.38
CA LEU A 35 -15.23 2.71 -3.97
C LEU A 35 -15.26 1.60 -2.92
N GLN A 36 -14.37 1.65 -1.92
CA GLN A 36 -14.40 0.72 -0.78
C GLN A 36 -15.74 0.82 -0.01
N GLY A 37 -16.17 2.05 0.28
CA GLY A 37 -17.44 2.31 0.95
C GLY A 37 -18.65 1.86 0.14
N ALA A 38 -18.63 1.99 -1.18
CA ALA A 38 -19.71 1.54 -2.05
C ALA A 38 -19.86 0.01 -2.04
N VAL A 39 -18.74 -0.73 -2.02
CA VAL A 39 -18.77 -2.19 -1.87
C VAL A 39 -19.36 -2.56 -0.51
N LEU A 40 -18.91 -1.95 0.58
CA LEU A 40 -19.45 -2.18 1.92
C LEU A 40 -20.95 -1.86 1.97
N ALA A 41 -21.37 -0.70 1.44
CA ALA A 41 -22.76 -0.28 1.41
C ALA A 41 -23.66 -1.26 0.66
N GLY A 42 -23.18 -1.84 -0.45
CA GLY A 42 -23.90 -2.89 -1.19
C GLY A 42 -24.17 -4.15 -0.35
N PHE A 43 -23.19 -4.56 0.49
CA PHE A 43 -23.37 -5.69 1.39
C PHE A 43 -24.29 -5.35 2.58
N VAL A 44 -24.19 -4.16 3.15
CA VAL A 44 -25.13 -3.69 4.19
C VAL A 44 -26.55 -3.64 3.65
N ALA A 45 -26.76 -3.08 2.45
CA ALA A 45 -28.07 -3.04 1.82
C ALA A 45 -28.66 -4.43 1.60
N ARG A 46 -27.81 -5.41 1.24
CA ARG A 46 -28.22 -6.81 1.11
C ARG A 46 -28.68 -7.41 2.44
N GLU A 47 -27.98 -7.12 3.53
CA GLU A 47 -28.39 -7.60 4.87
C GLU A 47 -29.71 -6.97 5.33
N VAL A 48 -29.88 -5.66 5.13
CA VAL A 48 -31.14 -4.95 5.41
C VAL A 48 -32.30 -5.50 4.56
N ALA A 49 -32.04 -5.84 3.29
CA ALA A 49 -33.06 -6.44 2.41
C ALA A 49 -33.51 -7.82 2.87
N LYS A 50 -32.63 -8.60 3.52
CA LYS A 50 -32.99 -9.90 4.12
C LYS A 50 -33.69 -9.77 5.46
N ASN A 51 -33.29 -8.80 6.26
CA ASN A 51 -33.85 -8.52 7.57
C ASN A 51 -34.01 -7.00 7.73
N PRO A 52 -35.24 -6.47 7.53
CA PRO A 52 -35.51 -5.03 7.63
C PRO A 52 -35.21 -4.40 9.00
N ASP A 53 -35.20 -5.20 10.07
CA ASP A 53 -34.91 -4.74 11.44
C ASP A 53 -33.39 -4.64 11.73
N THR A 54 -32.54 -4.86 10.73
CA THR A 54 -31.08 -4.80 10.87
C THR A 54 -30.63 -3.40 11.27
N ASP A 55 -29.86 -3.31 12.36
CA ASP A 55 -29.13 -2.08 12.70
C ASP A 55 -28.02 -1.84 11.67
N ILE A 56 -28.19 -0.80 10.85
CA ILE A 56 -27.29 -0.46 9.75
C ILE A 56 -25.88 -0.15 10.27
N TYR A 57 -25.75 0.54 11.41
CA TYR A 57 -24.44 0.90 11.97
C TYR A 57 -23.70 -0.35 12.44
N MET A 58 -24.38 -1.24 13.17
CA MET A 58 -23.77 -2.49 13.63
C MET A 58 -23.42 -3.42 12.47
N ALA A 59 -24.29 -3.54 11.47
CA ALA A 59 -24.01 -4.30 10.25
C ALA A 59 -22.78 -3.76 9.51
N ALA A 60 -22.67 -2.44 9.32
CA ALA A 60 -21.52 -1.82 8.69
C ALA A 60 -20.22 -2.04 9.49
N LYS A 61 -20.28 -1.97 10.81
CA LYS A 61 -19.13 -2.21 11.70
C LYS A 61 -18.63 -3.65 11.64
N GLU A 62 -19.53 -4.63 11.64
CA GLU A 62 -19.16 -6.05 11.53
C GLU A 62 -18.68 -6.42 10.12
N LEU A 63 -19.39 -5.97 9.09
CA LEU A 63 -18.99 -6.19 7.70
C LEU A 63 -17.67 -5.49 7.35
N GLY A 64 -17.35 -4.36 7.99
CA GLY A 64 -16.06 -3.68 7.84
C GLY A 64 -14.85 -4.50 8.30
N LYS A 65 -15.06 -5.53 9.14
CA LYS A 65 -14.03 -6.49 9.58
C LYS A 65 -14.06 -7.79 8.79
N ASN A 66 -15.00 -7.95 7.86
CA ASN A 66 -15.16 -9.18 7.11
C ASN A 66 -14.06 -9.33 6.04
N GLY A 67 -13.21 -10.35 6.20
CA GLY A 67 -12.06 -10.57 5.32
C GLY A 67 -12.43 -10.89 3.88
N PHE A 68 -13.55 -11.59 3.64
CA PHE A 68 -14.01 -11.81 2.26
C PHE A 68 -14.42 -10.49 1.59
N LEU A 69 -15.15 -9.64 2.31
CA LEU A 69 -15.55 -8.33 1.81
C LEU A 69 -14.33 -7.43 1.56
N MET A 70 -13.36 -7.44 2.47
CA MET A 70 -12.09 -6.73 2.30
C MET A 70 -11.35 -7.17 1.02
N ALA A 71 -11.26 -8.48 0.80
CA ALA A 71 -10.63 -9.02 -0.40
C ALA A 71 -11.36 -8.59 -1.67
N LEU A 72 -12.67 -8.71 -1.70
CA LEU A 72 -13.49 -8.31 -2.84
C LEU A 72 -13.36 -6.81 -3.13
N ALA A 73 -13.49 -5.98 -2.09
CA ALA A 73 -13.35 -4.53 -2.21
C ALA A 73 -11.95 -4.15 -2.76
N THR A 74 -10.88 -4.76 -2.24
CA THR A 74 -9.52 -4.55 -2.72
C THR A 74 -9.37 -4.94 -4.19
N LEU A 75 -9.85 -6.11 -4.60
CA LEU A 75 -9.72 -6.59 -5.97
C LEU A 75 -10.51 -5.74 -6.98
N VAL A 76 -11.66 -5.20 -6.57
CA VAL A 76 -12.46 -4.29 -7.41
C VAL A 76 -11.82 -2.91 -7.51
N THR A 77 -11.35 -2.35 -6.40
CA THR A 77 -10.85 -0.97 -6.37
C THR A 77 -9.46 -0.83 -6.97
N THR A 78 -8.61 -1.85 -6.83
CA THR A 78 -7.22 -1.83 -7.35
C THR A 78 -7.15 -1.45 -8.83
N PRO A 79 -7.79 -2.16 -9.78
CA PRO A 79 -7.66 -1.82 -11.20
C PRO A 79 -8.27 -0.46 -11.53
N LEU A 80 -9.35 -0.04 -10.87
CA LEU A 80 -10.00 1.25 -11.08
C LEU A 80 -9.09 2.40 -10.65
N CYS A 81 -8.50 2.30 -9.46
CA CYS A 81 -7.60 3.34 -8.95
C CYS A 81 -6.26 3.38 -9.70
N ILE A 82 -5.71 2.24 -10.12
CA ILE A 82 -4.53 2.23 -11.01
C ILE A 82 -4.88 2.87 -12.36
N GLY A 83 -6.04 2.57 -12.93
CA GLY A 83 -6.52 3.21 -14.15
C GLY A 83 -6.63 4.73 -14.02
N LEU A 84 -7.15 5.22 -12.89
CA LEU A 84 -7.20 6.65 -12.58
C LEU A 84 -5.79 7.25 -12.49
N VAL A 85 -4.86 6.63 -11.76
CA VAL A 85 -3.46 7.09 -11.69
C VAL A 85 -2.82 7.17 -13.08
N VAL A 86 -2.99 6.15 -13.91
CA VAL A 86 -2.49 6.12 -15.30
C VAL A 86 -3.10 7.25 -16.12
N LEU A 87 -4.41 7.51 -15.99
CA LEU A 87 -5.09 8.61 -16.64
C LEU A 87 -4.49 9.96 -16.25
N LEU A 88 -4.29 10.20 -14.94
CA LEU A 88 -3.70 11.44 -14.44
C LEU A 88 -2.29 11.67 -14.97
N VAL A 89 -1.47 10.61 -15.05
CA VAL A 89 -0.13 10.70 -15.65
C VAL A 89 -0.22 11.05 -17.14
N ARG A 90 -1.14 10.45 -17.89
CA ARG A 90 -1.37 10.77 -19.32
C ARG A 90 -1.80 12.22 -19.53
N LEU A 91 -2.71 12.71 -18.69
CA LEU A 91 -3.22 14.10 -18.76
C LEU A 91 -2.11 15.12 -18.54
N ARG A 92 -1.02 14.78 -17.85
CA ARG A 92 0.12 15.67 -17.65
C ARG A 92 0.86 16.03 -18.94
N LYS A 93 0.76 15.20 -20.00
CA LYS A 93 1.32 15.44 -21.35
C LYS A 93 2.82 15.76 -21.35
N GLY A 94 3.62 14.96 -20.71
CA GLY A 94 5.08 15.18 -20.67
C GLY A 94 5.85 13.88 -20.51
N PRO A 95 5.98 13.36 -19.28
CA PRO A 95 6.66 12.08 -19.06
C PRO A 95 5.82 10.92 -19.59
N THR A 96 6.50 9.86 -20.05
CA THR A 96 5.81 8.59 -20.33
C THR A 96 5.32 7.96 -19.02
N ILE A 97 4.26 7.12 -19.07
CA ILE A 97 3.75 6.40 -17.91
C ILE A 97 4.87 5.58 -17.24
N ALA A 98 5.65 4.86 -18.04
CA ALA A 98 6.73 4.04 -17.54
C ALA A 98 7.78 4.85 -16.76
N ARG A 99 8.14 6.04 -17.27
CA ARG A 99 9.10 6.93 -16.62
C ARG A 99 8.51 7.55 -15.35
N TYR A 100 7.26 8.04 -15.41
CA TYR A 100 6.61 8.69 -14.27
C TYR A 100 6.44 7.71 -13.10
N LEU A 101 5.93 6.52 -13.37
CA LEU A 101 5.68 5.51 -12.34
C LEU A 101 6.94 4.72 -11.95
N GLY A 102 8.06 4.92 -12.65
CA GLY A 102 9.29 4.17 -12.39
C GLY A 102 9.20 2.70 -12.81
N LEU A 103 8.52 2.39 -13.91
CA LEU A 103 8.42 1.02 -14.47
C LEU A 103 9.72 0.65 -15.17
N LYS A 104 10.80 0.61 -14.42
CA LYS A 104 12.15 0.30 -14.90
C LYS A 104 12.61 -1.04 -14.33
N THR A 105 13.02 -1.95 -15.20
CA THR A 105 13.65 -3.21 -14.78
C THR A 105 14.96 -2.94 -14.05
N ILE A 106 15.31 -3.82 -13.12
CA ILE A 106 16.57 -3.77 -12.36
C ILE A 106 17.27 -5.12 -12.44
N ALA A 107 18.57 -5.13 -12.15
CA ALA A 107 19.34 -6.36 -12.07
C ALA A 107 18.82 -7.26 -10.94
N LEU A 108 18.82 -8.58 -11.17
CA LEU A 108 18.40 -9.58 -10.18
C LEU A 108 19.17 -9.43 -8.86
N ARG A 109 20.47 -9.17 -8.91
CA ARG A 109 21.30 -8.95 -7.72
C ARG A 109 20.77 -7.79 -6.86
N THR A 110 20.33 -6.69 -7.49
CA THR A 110 19.74 -5.55 -6.80
C THR A 110 18.38 -5.92 -6.18
N MET A 111 17.56 -6.68 -6.88
CA MET A 111 16.29 -7.18 -6.36
C MET A 111 16.52 -8.06 -5.13
N LEU A 112 17.41 -9.05 -5.22
CA LEU A 112 17.75 -9.95 -4.11
C LEU A 112 18.31 -9.20 -2.90
N PHE A 113 19.12 -8.16 -3.12
CA PHE A 113 19.59 -7.29 -2.03
C PHE A 113 18.42 -6.64 -1.28
N TRP A 114 17.45 -6.05 -1.98
CA TRP A 114 16.29 -5.40 -1.34
C TRP A 114 15.35 -6.41 -0.68
N LEU A 115 15.17 -7.59 -1.28
CA LEU A 115 14.42 -8.68 -0.64
C LEU A 115 15.11 -9.19 0.64
N GLY A 116 16.45 -9.23 0.67
CA GLY A 116 17.21 -9.52 1.89
C GLY A 116 17.02 -8.46 2.97
N ILE A 117 17.01 -7.18 2.61
CA ILE A 117 16.75 -6.07 3.56
C ILE A 117 15.36 -6.21 4.20
N ILE A 118 14.32 -6.48 3.42
CA ILE A 118 12.97 -6.58 3.99
C ILE A 118 12.79 -7.84 4.83
N THR A 119 13.41 -8.95 4.45
CA THR A 119 13.41 -10.18 5.26
C THR A 119 14.10 -9.96 6.59
N LEU A 120 15.27 -9.32 6.59
CA LEU A 120 15.98 -8.97 7.82
C LEU A 120 15.13 -8.04 8.71
N PHE A 121 14.51 -7.01 8.10
CA PHE A 121 13.63 -6.12 8.84
C PHE A 121 12.44 -6.86 9.47
N ALA A 122 11.79 -7.77 8.75
CA ALA A 122 10.68 -8.57 9.27
C ALA A 122 11.11 -9.41 10.49
N LEU A 123 12.28 -10.07 10.40
CA LEU A 123 12.83 -10.87 11.51
C LEU A 123 13.17 -10.00 12.73
N LEU A 124 13.73 -8.80 12.51
CA LEU A 124 14.05 -7.88 13.61
C LEU A 124 12.78 -7.30 14.26
N ALA A 125 11.77 -6.95 13.47
CA ALA A 125 10.50 -6.47 13.99
C ALA A 125 9.81 -7.55 14.84
N GLU A 126 9.79 -8.79 14.37
CA GLU A 126 9.26 -9.94 15.11
C GLU A 126 10.00 -10.19 16.43
N LEU A 127 11.34 -10.14 16.37
CA LEU A 127 12.17 -10.30 17.58
C LEU A 127 11.87 -9.17 18.60
N LEU A 128 11.76 -7.92 18.14
CA LEU A 128 11.43 -6.81 19.02
C LEU A 128 10.04 -6.93 19.63
N ALA A 129 9.04 -7.36 18.85
CA ALA A 129 7.70 -7.61 19.34
C ALA A 129 7.71 -8.69 20.44
N HIS A 130 8.39 -9.79 20.19
CA HIS A 130 8.54 -10.89 21.15
C HIS A 130 9.23 -10.43 22.45
N LEU A 131 10.33 -9.71 22.36
CA LEU A 131 11.08 -9.19 23.53
C LEU A 131 10.27 -8.15 24.33
N ALA A 132 9.42 -7.38 23.65
CA ALA A 132 8.55 -6.38 24.27
C ALA A 132 7.25 -6.99 24.87
N GLY A 133 6.98 -8.28 24.64
CA GLY A 133 5.75 -8.94 25.07
C GLY A 133 4.51 -8.46 24.31
N TRP A 134 4.66 -7.94 23.11
CA TRP A 134 3.53 -7.52 22.28
C TRP A 134 2.83 -8.71 21.63
N PRO A 135 1.53 -8.57 21.27
CA PRO A 135 0.79 -9.64 20.60
C PRO A 135 1.49 -10.10 19.32
N PHE A 136 1.55 -11.43 19.15
CA PHE A 136 2.16 -12.05 17.96
C PHE A 136 1.43 -11.69 16.66
N MET A 137 0.09 -11.55 16.73
CA MET A 137 -0.76 -11.19 15.59
C MET A 137 -1.68 -10.04 15.94
N PRO A 138 -1.89 -9.07 15.04
CA PRO A 138 -2.89 -8.03 15.22
C PRO A 138 -4.31 -8.62 15.26
N ASP A 139 -5.12 -8.25 16.25
CA ASP A 139 -6.51 -8.72 16.41
C ASP A 139 -7.35 -8.49 15.15
N PHE A 140 -7.10 -7.36 14.47
CA PHE A 140 -7.77 -7.03 13.22
C PHE A 140 -7.55 -8.11 12.14
N MET A 141 -6.32 -8.60 11.98
CA MET A 141 -5.98 -9.63 10.99
C MET A 141 -6.57 -10.99 11.34
N VAL A 142 -6.55 -11.35 12.64
CA VAL A 142 -7.18 -12.58 13.15
C VAL A 142 -8.69 -12.55 12.88
N ALA A 143 -9.37 -11.44 13.24
CA ALA A 143 -10.80 -11.28 13.02
C ALA A 143 -11.16 -11.29 11.54
N ALA A 144 -10.38 -10.63 10.67
CA ALA A 144 -10.61 -10.63 9.24
C ALA A 144 -10.46 -12.05 8.66
N TYR A 145 -9.39 -12.76 8.99
CA TYR A 145 -9.15 -14.10 8.44
C TYR A 145 -10.21 -15.12 8.87
N ALA A 146 -10.73 -15.01 10.08
CA ALA A 146 -11.80 -15.88 10.61
C ALA A 146 -13.10 -15.83 9.77
N THR A 147 -13.31 -14.78 8.99
CA THR A 147 -14.49 -14.60 8.13
C THR A 147 -14.23 -14.92 6.66
N VAL A 148 -13.04 -15.43 6.34
CA VAL A 148 -12.65 -15.79 4.97
C VAL A 148 -13.10 -17.22 4.67
N TYR A 149 -14.09 -17.39 3.81
CA TYR A 149 -14.51 -18.73 3.35
C TYR A 149 -13.78 -19.20 2.08
N PHE A 150 -13.03 -18.31 1.39
CA PHE A 150 -12.19 -18.67 0.24
C PHE A 150 -10.80 -18.03 0.36
N PRO A 151 -9.87 -18.64 1.12
CA PRO A 151 -8.54 -18.10 1.41
C PRO A 151 -7.74 -17.62 0.18
N PRO A 152 -7.73 -18.29 -0.98
CA PRO A 152 -6.97 -17.81 -2.13
C PRO A 152 -7.34 -16.39 -2.58
N LEU A 153 -8.62 -15.99 -2.49
CA LEU A 153 -9.06 -14.65 -2.83
C LEU A 153 -8.44 -13.60 -1.90
N PHE A 154 -8.45 -13.88 -0.61
CA PHE A 154 -7.87 -13.00 0.42
C PHE A 154 -6.35 -12.86 0.24
N TRP A 155 -5.66 -13.96 -0.06
CA TRP A 155 -4.23 -13.96 -0.30
C TRP A 155 -3.87 -13.14 -1.55
N ILE A 156 -4.58 -13.33 -2.67
CA ILE A 156 -4.36 -12.54 -3.89
C ILE A 156 -4.62 -11.05 -3.60
N ALA A 157 -5.68 -10.73 -2.87
CA ALA A 157 -6.00 -9.35 -2.51
C ALA A 157 -4.87 -8.70 -1.71
N LEU A 158 -4.38 -9.36 -0.64
CA LEU A 158 -3.41 -8.75 0.27
C LEU A 158 -1.95 -8.87 -0.19
N ILE A 159 -1.59 -9.94 -0.92
CA ILE A 159 -0.20 -10.16 -1.34
C ILE A 159 0.10 -9.51 -2.69
N VAL A 160 -0.93 -9.35 -3.54
CA VAL A 160 -0.73 -8.85 -4.90
C VAL A 160 -1.48 -7.54 -5.14
N ALA A 161 -2.80 -7.53 -5.00
CA ALA A 161 -3.63 -6.41 -5.44
C ALA A 161 -3.40 -5.15 -4.59
N ALA A 162 -3.42 -5.25 -3.26
CA ALA A 162 -3.17 -4.12 -2.38
C ALA A 162 -1.76 -3.54 -2.58
N PRO A 163 -0.66 -4.34 -2.52
CA PRO A 163 0.67 -3.83 -2.81
C PRO A 163 0.79 -3.18 -4.19
N LEU A 164 0.15 -3.75 -5.21
CA LEU A 164 0.21 -3.20 -6.56
C LEU A 164 -0.38 -1.79 -6.63
N PHE A 165 -1.58 -1.58 -6.08
CA PHE A 165 -2.18 -0.24 -6.04
C PHE A 165 -1.36 0.70 -5.17
N GLU A 166 -0.98 0.27 -3.98
CA GLU A 166 -0.29 1.13 -3.02
C GLU A 166 1.08 1.57 -3.53
N GLU A 167 1.87 0.68 -4.12
CA GLU A 167 3.17 1.07 -4.67
C GLU A 167 3.03 1.93 -5.94
N VAL A 168 2.05 1.65 -6.82
CA VAL A 168 1.76 2.52 -7.96
C VAL A 168 1.36 3.93 -7.51
N PHE A 169 0.55 4.03 -6.47
CA PHE A 169 0.08 5.31 -5.95
C PHE A 169 1.17 6.04 -5.14
N PHE A 170 1.72 5.40 -4.10
CA PHE A 170 2.66 6.05 -3.19
C PHE A 170 4.06 6.18 -3.79
N ARG A 171 4.66 5.10 -4.34
CA ARG A 171 6.04 5.09 -4.85
C ARG A 171 6.12 5.40 -6.34
N GLY A 172 5.02 5.21 -7.08
CA GLY A 172 4.90 5.68 -8.45
C GLY A 172 4.48 7.15 -8.50
N PHE A 173 3.21 7.44 -8.24
CA PHE A 173 2.60 8.74 -8.49
C PHE A 173 3.03 9.85 -7.53
N LEU A 174 2.82 9.66 -6.23
CA LEU A 174 3.11 10.69 -5.23
C LEU A 174 4.62 10.95 -5.11
N PHE A 175 5.41 9.88 -5.03
CA PHE A 175 6.87 9.98 -4.91
C PHE A 175 7.47 10.78 -6.06
N GLU A 176 7.06 10.52 -7.31
CA GLU A 176 7.60 11.19 -8.48
C GLU A 176 7.33 12.70 -8.45
N GLY A 177 6.11 13.11 -8.08
CA GLY A 177 5.79 14.52 -7.95
C GLY A 177 6.54 15.20 -6.80
N PHE A 178 6.67 14.54 -5.65
CA PHE A 178 7.38 15.10 -4.50
C PHE A 178 8.90 15.18 -4.72
N GLN A 179 9.54 14.14 -5.27
CA GLN A 179 11.00 14.15 -5.45
C GLN A 179 11.49 15.25 -6.41
N HIS A 180 10.64 15.69 -7.34
CA HIS A 180 10.94 16.78 -8.27
C HIS A 180 10.47 18.16 -7.78
N SER A 181 9.97 18.24 -6.56
CA SER A 181 9.59 19.47 -5.88
C SER A 181 10.70 19.96 -4.93
N ARG A 182 10.40 21.01 -4.16
CA ARG A 182 11.34 21.57 -3.16
C ARG A 182 11.67 20.62 -2.00
N VAL A 183 10.81 19.64 -1.73
CA VAL A 183 11.05 18.66 -0.64
C VAL A 183 12.09 17.60 -1.03
N GLY A 184 12.35 17.43 -2.31
CA GLY A 184 13.34 16.51 -2.82
C GLY A 184 13.08 15.04 -2.50
N PRO A 185 14.02 14.14 -2.83
CA PRO A 185 13.83 12.70 -2.62
C PRO A 185 13.63 12.28 -1.16
N GLY A 186 14.36 12.89 -0.23
CA GLY A 186 14.21 12.61 1.21
C GLY A 186 12.84 12.99 1.73
N GLY A 187 12.34 14.18 1.34
CA GLY A 187 10.98 14.60 1.66
C GLY A 187 9.93 13.71 0.99
N ALA A 188 10.17 13.24 -0.23
CA ALA A 188 9.28 12.29 -0.90
C ALA A 188 9.19 10.96 -0.13
N VAL A 189 10.32 10.40 0.35
CA VAL A 189 10.34 9.21 1.21
C VAL A 189 9.49 9.45 2.45
N PHE A 190 9.75 10.53 3.19
CA PHE A 190 9.03 10.82 4.44
C PHE A 190 7.53 11.01 4.22
N LEU A 191 7.13 11.88 3.29
CA LEU A 191 5.72 12.22 3.06
C LEU A 191 4.91 11.03 2.56
N THR A 192 5.46 10.22 1.65
CA THR A 192 4.75 9.03 1.14
C THR A 192 4.64 7.95 2.21
N SER A 193 5.65 7.79 3.07
CA SER A 193 5.60 6.85 4.20
C SER A 193 4.57 7.27 5.24
N LEU A 194 4.55 8.54 5.60
CA LEU A 194 3.59 9.09 6.55
C LEU A 194 2.14 8.96 6.02
N ALA A 195 1.91 9.34 4.76
CA ALA A 195 0.59 9.24 4.14
C ALA A 195 0.11 7.78 4.06
N TRP A 196 1.02 6.85 3.76
CA TRP A 196 0.72 5.41 3.75
C TRP A 196 0.37 4.88 5.15
N THR A 197 1.12 5.27 6.17
CA THR A 197 0.88 4.88 7.56
C THR A 197 -0.48 5.38 8.07
N ILE A 198 -0.87 6.62 7.72
CA ILE A 198 -2.18 7.18 8.12
C ILE A 198 -3.35 6.36 7.58
N LEU A 199 -3.22 5.69 6.46
CA LEU A 199 -4.28 4.80 5.94
C LEU A 199 -4.38 3.46 6.68
N HIS A 200 -3.51 3.22 7.65
CA HIS A 200 -3.43 1.97 8.42
C HIS A 200 -3.86 2.13 9.88
N VAL A 201 -4.68 3.15 10.18
CA VAL A 201 -5.12 3.48 11.57
C VAL A 201 -5.92 2.39 12.28
N GLN A 202 -6.32 1.31 11.57
CA GLN A 202 -6.93 0.12 12.15
C GLN A 202 -5.95 -0.72 12.99
N TYR A 203 -4.64 -0.46 12.89
CA TYR A 203 -3.59 -1.14 13.63
C TYR A 203 -3.19 -0.36 14.89
N GLY A 204 -2.54 -1.03 15.84
CA GLY A 204 -2.01 -0.43 17.06
C GLY A 204 -0.74 0.40 16.85
N GLY A 205 -0.24 1.01 17.93
CA GLY A 205 0.91 1.93 17.83
C GLY A 205 2.20 1.27 17.36
N TYR A 206 2.46 0.03 17.78
CA TYR A 206 3.62 -0.75 17.33
C TYR A 206 3.56 -1.05 15.84
N GLU A 207 2.43 -1.56 15.38
CA GLU A 207 2.21 -1.88 13.97
C GLU A 207 2.30 -0.63 13.11
N LEU A 208 1.74 0.51 13.56
CA LEU A 208 1.87 1.79 12.85
C LEU A 208 3.32 2.24 12.75
N GLY A 209 4.12 2.07 13.81
CA GLY A 209 5.56 2.33 13.78
C GLY A 209 6.29 1.42 12.78
N THR A 210 5.95 0.13 12.76
CA THR A 210 6.49 -0.85 11.81
C THR A 210 6.11 -0.49 10.36
N ILE A 211 4.84 -0.13 10.11
CA ILE A 211 4.34 0.30 8.80
C ILE A 211 5.06 1.58 8.34
N PHE A 212 5.29 2.53 9.22
CA PHE A 212 6.06 3.72 8.87
C PHE A 212 7.50 3.38 8.47
N ALA A 213 8.17 2.53 9.25
CA ALA A 213 9.53 2.07 8.95
C ALA A 213 9.60 1.29 7.62
N LEU A 214 8.63 0.40 7.35
CA LEU A 214 8.46 -0.25 6.05
C LEU A 214 8.32 0.78 4.93
N GLY A 215 7.46 1.78 5.15
CA GLY A 215 7.25 2.87 4.22
C GLY A 215 8.54 3.59 3.84
N VAL A 216 9.38 3.88 4.83
CA VAL A 216 10.70 4.51 4.64
C VAL A 216 11.63 3.59 3.84
N ILE A 217 11.70 2.31 4.18
CA ILE A 217 12.55 1.32 3.47
C ILE A 217 12.11 1.21 1.99
N PHE A 218 10.80 1.09 1.72
CA PHE A 218 10.25 1.05 0.35
C PHE A 218 10.54 2.36 -0.41
N GLY A 219 10.38 3.51 0.24
CA GLY A 219 10.71 4.80 -0.35
C GLY A 219 12.19 4.95 -0.70
N ILE A 220 13.10 4.47 0.17
CA ILE A 220 14.54 4.45 -0.09
C ILE A 220 14.85 3.50 -1.26
N ALA A 221 14.24 2.31 -1.32
CA ALA A 221 14.40 1.39 -2.42
C ALA A 221 13.97 2.04 -3.76
N ARG A 222 12.79 2.71 -3.78
CA ARG A 222 12.32 3.50 -4.94
C ARG A 222 13.31 4.58 -5.34
N TRP A 223 13.81 5.35 -4.37
CA TRP A 223 14.76 6.43 -4.61
C TRP A 223 16.08 5.91 -5.19
N LYS A 224 16.68 4.88 -4.58
CA LYS A 224 17.99 4.36 -4.98
C LYS A 224 17.96 3.63 -6.31
N THR A 225 16.89 2.93 -6.63
CA THR A 225 16.76 2.13 -7.86
C THR A 225 16.07 2.88 -8.99
N GLN A 226 15.37 3.96 -8.71
CA GLN A 226 14.47 4.66 -9.64
C GLN A 226 13.45 3.71 -10.28
N SER A 227 13.08 2.66 -9.56
CA SER A 227 12.16 1.61 -9.99
C SER A 227 11.12 1.32 -8.91
N ILE A 228 9.88 1.06 -9.33
CA ILE A 228 8.79 0.63 -8.46
C ILE A 228 8.86 -0.88 -8.13
N PHE A 229 9.58 -1.67 -8.92
CA PHE A 229 9.58 -3.13 -8.77
C PHE A 229 10.21 -3.61 -7.46
N PRO A 230 11.32 -3.02 -6.94
CA PRO A 230 11.83 -3.43 -5.63
C PRO A 230 10.82 -3.19 -4.50
N PRO A 231 10.26 -1.98 -4.27
CA PRO A 231 9.30 -1.78 -3.20
C PRO A 231 8.05 -2.66 -3.38
N LEU A 232 7.56 -2.88 -4.61
CA LEU A 232 6.45 -3.80 -4.87
C LEU A 232 6.77 -5.23 -4.45
N ALA A 233 7.93 -5.77 -4.85
CA ALA A 233 8.33 -7.12 -4.49
C ALA A 233 8.58 -7.27 -2.97
N MET A 234 9.17 -6.24 -2.33
CA MET A 234 9.40 -6.19 -0.89
C MET A 234 8.07 -6.18 -0.12
N HIS A 235 7.11 -5.37 -0.56
CA HIS A 235 5.79 -5.26 0.05
C HIS A 235 5.01 -6.58 -0.08
N SER A 236 4.98 -7.17 -1.28
CA SER A 236 4.35 -8.47 -1.51
C SER A 236 5.01 -9.58 -0.66
N LEU A 237 6.34 -9.57 -0.54
CA LEU A 237 7.05 -10.54 0.31
C LEU A 237 6.72 -10.33 1.80
N PHE A 238 6.70 -9.10 2.28
CA PHE A 238 6.33 -8.81 3.67
C PHE A 238 4.91 -9.28 4.00
N ASN A 239 3.94 -8.98 3.11
CA ASN A 239 2.56 -9.44 3.28
C ASN A 239 2.43 -10.96 3.20
N LEU A 240 3.22 -11.62 2.34
CA LEU A 240 3.28 -13.07 2.27
C LEU A 240 3.79 -13.69 3.59
N LEU A 241 4.87 -13.12 4.16
CA LEU A 241 5.40 -13.58 5.45
C LEU A 241 4.38 -13.37 6.58
N ALA A 242 3.76 -12.20 6.66
CA ALA A 242 2.72 -11.92 7.65
C ALA A 242 1.50 -12.85 7.49
N MET A 243 1.10 -13.18 6.26
CA MET A 243 0.02 -14.14 6.00
C MET A 243 0.41 -15.57 6.40
N ALA A 244 1.64 -15.99 6.14
CA ALA A 244 2.14 -17.30 6.57
C ALA A 244 2.18 -17.40 8.09
N GLN A 245 2.61 -16.34 8.79
CA GLN A 245 2.58 -16.25 10.24
C GLN A 245 1.15 -16.35 10.80
N LEU A 246 0.20 -15.64 10.20
CA LEU A 246 -1.22 -15.68 10.61
C LEU A 246 -1.79 -17.10 10.51
N VAL A 247 -1.57 -17.79 9.39
CA VAL A 247 -2.05 -19.17 9.19
C VAL A 247 -1.42 -20.12 10.19
N PHE A 248 -0.12 -19.96 10.44
CA PHE A 248 0.59 -20.78 11.43
C PHE A 248 0.08 -20.53 12.87
N TYR A 249 -0.18 -19.28 13.22
CA TYR A 249 -0.76 -18.91 14.51
C TYR A 249 -2.13 -19.56 14.73
N LEU A 250 -3.01 -19.45 13.74
CA LEU A 250 -4.37 -20.00 13.79
C LEU A 250 -4.39 -21.55 13.76
N GLY A 251 -3.40 -22.19 13.13
CA GLY A 251 -3.28 -23.64 13.13
C GLY A 251 -2.74 -24.22 14.45
N ARG A 252 -2.30 -23.36 15.39
CA ARG A 252 -1.85 -23.73 16.73
C ARG A 252 -2.84 -23.36 17.85
N ALA A 253 -3.81 -22.51 17.56
CA ALA A 253 -4.87 -22.09 18.47
C ALA A 253 -6.08 -23.00 18.33
#